data_fc63d6c082936fe85c2df82efdeaf430
#
_entry.id   fc63d6c082936fe85c2df82efdeaf430
#
_cell.length_a   1.000
_cell.length_b   1.000
_cell.length_c   1.000
_cell.angle_alpha   90.00
_cell.angle_beta   90.00
_cell.angle_gamma   90.00
#
_symmetry.space_group_name_H-M   'P 1'
#
loop_
_entity.id
_entity.type
_entity.pdbx_description
1 polymer ?
#
loop_
_entity_poly.entity_id
_entity_poly.type
_entity_poly.pdbx_seq_one_letter_code
_entity_poly.pdbx_strand_id
1 'polypeptide(L)'
;MKKSKTLVLGVNYKGVENYAKDYFKSIVDQDTDQFDLLILNDNTASLKLGEMNVNVDEIMISEDKSPALIRYDGLNYAISNNYQNLIFSDLDDFFSINRISLSIRELEKYDFVFNEIHLIDQNSEIIDENYLYKICLGKNVNSFYQILDYNCLGLTHTGINLESIKNFYIPENIIAVDWWLFTILLLNGANGKYIDNAITYYRQTDENLVGMKKILNENRLKTGIRVKQTHYDNIIKYCNQNNLEIALNSYALKKDGILELKLALKDLDFQKRYIDIINSNLDDLYCGWWSEILDLKTWRTYAN
;
A
#
# COMPACT_ATOMS: atom_id res chain seq x y z
N MET A 1 13.47 -28.07 -3.03
CA MET A 1 12.49 -27.88 -4.14
C MET A 1 13.14 -27.03 -5.25
N LYS A 2 12.62 -27.06 -6.48
CA LYS A 2 13.10 -26.16 -7.56
C LYS A 2 12.65 -24.74 -7.23
N LYS A 3 13.55 -23.76 -7.43
CA LYS A 3 13.25 -22.33 -7.19
C LYS A 3 12.10 -21.86 -8.07
N SER A 4 11.13 -21.17 -7.50
CA SER A 4 10.02 -20.57 -8.23
C SER A 4 10.42 -19.28 -8.96
N LYS A 5 9.56 -18.82 -9.85
CA LYS A 5 9.70 -17.52 -10.52
C LYS A 5 9.02 -16.38 -9.73
N THR A 6 8.19 -16.74 -8.77
CA THR A 6 7.41 -15.81 -7.95
C THR A 6 7.87 -15.88 -6.51
N LEU A 7 8.11 -14.72 -5.91
CA LEU A 7 8.36 -14.56 -4.48
C LEU A 7 7.13 -13.95 -3.82
N VAL A 8 6.68 -14.56 -2.74
CA VAL A 8 5.73 -13.94 -1.79
C VAL A 8 6.55 -13.33 -0.67
N LEU A 9 6.36 -12.06 -0.38
CA LEU A 9 7.12 -11.31 0.61
C LEU A 9 6.23 -10.92 1.79
N GLY A 10 6.55 -11.44 2.97
CA GLY A 10 5.96 -11.04 4.24
C GLY A 10 6.95 -10.27 5.13
N VAL A 11 6.43 -9.48 6.07
CA VAL A 11 7.25 -8.84 7.10
C VAL A 11 6.71 -9.21 8.47
N ASN A 12 7.59 -9.79 9.29
CA ASN A 12 7.33 -10.08 10.69
C ASN A 12 7.81 -8.89 11.53
N TYR A 13 6.88 -8.18 12.16
CA TYR A 13 7.16 -7.04 13.03
C TYR A 13 6.43 -7.22 14.38
N LYS A 14 6.81 -6.45 15.36
CA LYS A 14 6.23 -6.55 16.72
C LYS A 14 4.71 -6.33 16.67
N GLY A 15 3.96 -7.25 17.24
CA GLY A 15 2.50 -7.22 17.34
C GLY A 15 1.76 -8.13 16.37
N VAL A 16 2.44 -8.68 15.33
CA VAL A 16 1.79 -9.60 14.37
C VAL A 16 1.77 -11.05 14.85
N GLU A 17 2.43 -11.37 15.95
CA GLU A 17 2.59 -12.74 16.46
C GLU A 17 1.25 -13.44 16.70
N ASN A 18 0.23 -12.66 17.09
CA ASN A 18 -1.12 -13.16 17.34
C ASN A 18 -1.86 -13.55 16.05
N TYR A 19 -1.46 -12.99 14.92
CA TYR A 19 -2.13 -13.14 13.63
C TYR A 19 -1.38 -14.05 12.66
N ALA A 20 -0.09 -14.27 12.90
CA ALA A 20 0.78 -15.08 12.04
C ALA A 20 0.22 -16.50 11.76
N LYS A 21 -0.56 -17.07 12.67
CA LYS A 21 -1.20 -18.38 12.46
C LYS A 21 -2.20 -18.35 11.29
N ASP A 22 -3.03 -17.32 11.21
CA ASP A 22 -4.02 -17.17 10.13
C ASP A 22 -3.32 -16.92 8.79
N TYR A 23 -2.28 -16.07 8.81
CA TYR A 23 -1.42 -15.84 7.66
C TYR A 23 -0.84 -17.13 7.12
N PHE A 24 -0.08 -17.88 7.94
CA PHE A 24 0.58 -19.11 7.48
C PHE A 24 -0.42 -20.19 7.05
N LYS A 25 -1.56 -20.29 7.73
CA LYS A 25 -2.63 -21.18 7.27
C LYS A 25 -3.08 -20.80 5.87
N SER A 26 -3.32 -19.52 5.58
CA SER A 26 -3.75 -19.08 4.27
C SER A 26 -2.68 -19.28 3.18
N ILE A 27 -1.39 -19.24 3.54
CA ILE A 27 -0.29 -19.54 2.62
C ILE A 27 -0.22 -21.05 2.32
N VAL A 28 -0.40 -21.90 3.31
CA VAL A 28 -0.42 -23.38 3.13
C VAL A 28 -1.62 -23.83 2.31
N ASP A 29 -2.75 -23.17 2.49
CA ASP A 29 -4.03 -23.49 1.83
C ASP A 29 -4.12 -22.95 0.38
N GLN A 30 -3.08 -22.27 -0.16
CA GLN A 30 -3.12 -21.78 -1.55
C GLN A 30 -3.26 -22.94 -2.56
N ASP A 31 -4.01 -22.69 -3.63
CA ASP A 31 -4.27 -23.67 -4.71
C ASP A 31 -3.07 -23.87 -5.66
N THR A 32 -1.93 -23.27 -5.35
CA THR A 32 -0.68 -23.38 -6.09
C THR A 32 0.52 -23.43 -5.14
N ASP A 33 1.57 -24.13 -5.57
CA ASP A 33 2.90 -24.15 -4.94
C ASP A 33 3.98 -23.43 -5.79
N GLN A 34 3.56 -22.68 -6.83
CA GLN A 34 4.46 -22.03 -7.77
C GLN A 34 5.03 -20.70 -7.24
N PHE A 35 5.36 -20.65 -5.97
CA PHE A 35 6.01 -19.50 -5.34
C PHE A 35 7.00 -19.94 -4.27
N ASP A 36 7.93 -19.08 -3.93
CA ASP A 36 8.77 -19.16 -2.75
C ASP A 36 8.29 -18.09 -1.76
N LEU A 37 8.46 -18.30 -0.47
CA LEU A 37 8.08 -17.36 0.60
C LEU A 37 9.33 -16.78 1.24
N LEU A 38 9.40 -15.45 1.32
CA LEU A 38 10.40 -14.72 2.10
C LEU A 38 9.72 -13.99 3.25
N ILE A 39 10.19 -14.21 4.47
CA ILE A 39 9.81 -13.44 5.65
C ILE A 39 10.98 -12.54 6.05
N LEU A 40 10.78 -11.23 6.02
CA LEU A 40 11.72 -10.28 6.62
C LEU A 40 11.33 -10.09 8.07
N ASN A 41 12.22 -10.45 8.99
CA ASN A 41 11.97 -10.36 10.41
C ASN A 41 12.56 -9.07 10.97
N ASP A 42 11.68 -8.14 11.33
CA ASP A 42 12.02 -6.84 11.91
C ASP A 42 12.27 -6.97 13.43
N ASN A 43 13.37 -7.60 13.76
CA ASN A 43 13.91 -7.72 15.13
C ASN A 43 12.91 -8.33 16.15
N THR A 44 12.10 -9.29 15.69
CA THR A 44 11.17 -10.05 16.54
C THR A 44 11.66 -11.48 16.73
N ALA A 45 10.98 -12.27 17.56
CA ALA A 45 11.25 -13.68 17.67
C ALA A 45 10.98 -14.40 16.35
N SER A 46 11.86 -15.31 15.95
CA SER A 46 11.63 -16.14 14.76
C SER A 46 10.34 -16.94 14.88
N LEU A 47 9.58 -16.93 13.79
CA LEU A 47 8.32 -17.63 13.74
C LEU A 47 8.57 -19.15 13.63
N LYS A 48 7.80 -19.94 14.38
CA LYS A 48 7.80 -21.40 14.22
C LYS A 48 6.98 -21.73 12.96
N LEU A 49 7.67 -21.77 11.84
CA LEU A 49 7.07 -22.18 10.57
C LEU A 49 6.81 -23.69 10.63
N GLY A 50 5.57 -24.11 10.40
CA GLY A 50 5.23 -25.52 10.21
C GLY A 50 5.80 -26.09 8.91
N GLU A 51 5.52 -27.35 8.60
CA GLU A 51 5.85 -27.93 7.30
C GLU A 51 5.08 -27.19 6.19
N MET A 52 5.81 -26.68 5.21
CA MET A 52 5.26 -25.99 4.02
C MET A 52 5.67 -26.70 2.75
N ASN A 53 4.80 -26.70 1.75
CA ASN A 53 5.06 -27.28 0.43
C ASN A 53 5.86 -26.34 -0.50
N VAL A 54 6.32 -25.19 0.00
CA VAL A 54 7.10 -24.19 -0.73
C VAL A 54 8.43 -23.94 -0.03
N ASN A 55 9.40 -23.37 -0.75
CA ASN A 55 10.64 -22.90 -0.12
C ASN A 55 10.34 -21.70 0.77
N VAL A 56 10.89 -21.69 1.96
CA VAL A 56 10.70 -20.58 2.91
C VAL A 56 12.06 -20.12 3.42
N ASP A 57 12.31 -18.83 3.25
CA ASP A 57 13.47 -18.13 3.79
C ASP A 57 13.00 -17.10 4.84
N GLU A 58 13.69 -17.03 5.98
CA GLU A 58 13.54 -15.96 6.97
C GLU A 58 14.86 -15.20 7.07
N ILE A 59 14.80 -13.88 6.91
CA ILE A 59 15.97 -13.00 7.02
C ILE A 59 15.74 -12.02 8.16
N MET A 60 16.63 -12.10 9.17
CA MET A 60 16.65 -11.16 10.29
C MET A 60 17.19 -9.80 9.82
N ILE A 61 16.44 -8.75 10.09
CA ILE A 61 16.89 -7.37 9.89
C ILE A 61 17.71 -6.97 11.12
N SER A 62 19.00 -6.75 10.92
CA SER A 62 19.97 -6.51 12.00
C SER A 62 20.03 -5.07 12.51
N GLU A 63 19.38 -4.14 11.79
CA GLU A 63 19.44 -2.70 12.07
C GLU A 63 18.03 -2.16 12.27
N ASP A 64 17.91 -1.06 13.02
CA ASP A 64 16.66 -0.34 13.20
C ASP A 64 16.32 0.41 11.90
N LYS A 65 15.64 -0.29 10.98
CA LYS A 65 15.25 0.22 9.66
C LYS A 65 13.82 0.73 9.67
N SER A 66 13.57 1.78 8.89
CA SER A 66 12.20 2.21 8.65
C SER A 66 11.43 1.14 7.85
N PRO A 67 10.08 1.08 7.99
CA PRO A 67 9.27 0.16 7.18
C PRO A 67 9.53 0.29 5.66
N ALA A 68 9.88 1.50 5.18
CA ALA A 68 10.25 1.76 3.80
C ALA A 68 11.53 1.00 3.38
N LEU A 69 12.56 1.05 4.21
CA LEU A 69 13.82 0.38 3.93
C LEU A 69 13.68 -1.15 4.00
N ILE A 70 12.89 -1.67 4.94
CA ILE A 70 12.61 -3.12 5.03
C ILE A 70 11.94 -3.60 3.74
N ARG A 71 10.93 -2.88 3.24
CA ARG A 71 10.26 -3.23 1.96
C ARG A 71 11.23 -3.14 0.77
N TYR A 72 12.13 -2.15 0.79
CA TYR A 72 13.17 -2.01 -0.24
C TYR A 72 14.17 -3.16 -0.22
N ASP A 73 14.57 -3.65 0.95
CA ASP A 73 15.42 -4.84 1.08
C ASP A 73 14.76 -6.08 0.48
N GLY A 74 13.46 -6.29 0.76
CA GLY A 74 12.70 -7.40 0.17
C GLY A 74 12.61 -7.32 -1.35
N LEU A 75 12.41 -6.12 -1.89
CA LEU A 75 12.40 -5.88 -3.32
C LEU A 75 13.77 -6.19 -3.94
N ASN A 76 14.85 -5.69 -3.34
CA ASN A 76 16.23 -5.95 -3.80
C ASN A 76 16.59 -7.44 -3.70
N TYR A 77 16.13 -8.13 -2.66
CA TYR A 77 16.30 -9.58 -2.56
C TYR A 77 15.63 -10.28 -3.74
N ALA A 78 14.39 -9.92 -4.07
CA ALA A 78 13.66 -10.52 -5.19
C ALA A 78 14.41 -10.31 -6.52
N ILE A 79 14.85 -9.08 -6.78
CA ILE A 79 15.61 -8.72 -8.01
C ILE A 79 16.94 -9.48 -8.06
N SER A 80 17.74 -9.42 -6.99
CA SER A 80 19.08 -10.03 -6.93
C SER A 80 19.04 -11.56 -7.04
N ASN A 81 17.92 -12.15 -6.65
CA ASN A 81 17.69 -13.58 -6.76
C ASN A 81 16.96 -14.00 -8.05
N ASN A 82 16.77 -13.07 -9.01
CA ASN A 82 16.17 -13.32 -10.33
C ASN A 82 14.74 -13.86 -10.27
N TYR A 83 13.93 -13.43 -9.32
CA TYR A 83 12.48 -13.63 -9.37
C TYR A 83 11.89 -12.77 -10.49
N GLN A 84 10.80 -13.23 -11.09
CA GLN A 84 10.06 -12.49 -12.11
C GLN A 84 8.95 -11.67 -11.50
N ASN A 85 8.29 -12.23 -10.48
CA ASN A 85 7.17 -11.60 -9.79
C ASN A 85 7.45 -11.48 -8.30
N LEU A 86 6.95 -10.40 -7.70
CA LEU A 86 6.89 -10.20 -6.27
C LEU A 86 5.44 -9.94 -5.86
N ILE A 87 4.90 -10.78 -4.96
CA ILE A 87 3.58 -10.60 -4.37
C ILE A 87 3.79 -10.20 -2.92
N PHE A 88 3.25 -9.04 -2.55
CA PHE A 88 3.35 -8.57 -1.17
C PHE A 88 2.27 -9.19 -0.30
N SER A 89 2.62 -9.39 0.97
CA SER A 89 1.72 -9.92 2.00
C SER A 89 2.16 -9.43 3.37
N ASP A 90 1.24 -8.97 4.19
CA ASP A 90 1.54 -8.59 5.58
C ASP A 90 1.07 -9.71 6.52
N LEU A 91 1.83 -9.99 7.60
CA LEU A 91 1.59 -11.14 8.46
C LEU A 91 0.38 -10.98 9.40
N ASP A 92 -0.20 -9.80 9.48
CA ASP A 92 -1.45 -9.53 10.19
C ASP A 92 -2.71 -9.82 9.34
N ASP A 93 -2.53 -10.09 8.04
CA ASP A 93 -3.59 -10.39 7.10
C ASP A 93 -3.63 -11.88 6.72
N PHE A 94 -4.68 -12.30 6.02
CA PHE A 94 -4.73 -13.61 5.39
C PHE A 94 -5.48 -13.56 4.05
N PHE A 95 -5.46 -14.66 3.29
CA PHE A 95 -5.78 -14.61 1.87
C PHE A 95 -6.75 -15.72 1.44
N SER A 96 -7.56 -15.44 0.40
CA SER A 96 -8.32 -16.48 -0.29
C SER A 96 -7.40 -17.50 -0.96
N ILE A 97 -7.86 -18.73 -1.07
CA ILE A 97 -7.11 -19.89 -1.58
C ILE A 97 -6.51 -19.68 -2.98
N ASN A 98 -7.08 -18.82 -3.78
CA ASN A 98 -6.74 -18.57 -5.19
C ASN A 98 -5.95 -17.27 -5.41
N ARG A 99 -5.58 -16.52 -4.34
CA ARG A 99 -4.96 -15.21 -4.50
C ARG A 99 -3.63 -15.28 -5.25
N ILE A 100 -2.77 -16.23 -4.87
CA ILE A 100 -1.43 -16.32 -5.45
C ILE A 100 -1.50 -16.81 -6.90
N SER A 101 -2.27 -17.85 -7.18
CA SER A 101 -2.42 -18.40 -8.54
C SER A 101 -2.99 -17.37 -9.52
N LEU A 102 -4.02 -16.62 -9.10
CA LEU A 102 -4.59 -15.55 -9.92
C LEU A 102 -3.60 -14.40 -10.14
N SER A 103 -2.87 -14.01 -9.11
CA SER A 103 -1.83 -12.98 -9.23
C SER A 103 -0.74 -13.39 -10.22
N ILE A 104 -0.21 -14.61 -10.12
CA ILE A 104 0.79 -15.15 -11.06
C ILE A 104 0.26 -15.09 -12.50
N ARG A 105 -0.97 -15.57 -12.72
CA ARG A 105 -1.59 -15.60 -14.05
C ARG A 105 -1.75 -14.21 -14.66
N GLU A 106 -2.20 -13.23 -13.89
CA GLU A 106 -2.42 -11.89 -14.42
C GLU A 106 -1.11 -11.11 -14.58
N LEU A 107 -0.06 -11.37 -13.77
CA LEU A 107 1.27 -10.78 -13.92
C LEU A 107 2.02 -11.23 -15.20
N GLU A 108 1.53 -12.26 -15.91
CA GLU A 108 2.01 -12.58 -17.25
C GLU A 108 1.66 -11.51 -18.30
N LYS A 109 0.65 -10.66 -18.03
CA LYS A 109 0.08 -9.69 -18.97
C LYS A 109 0.11 -8.26 -18.49
N TYR A 110 0.22 -8.06 -17.18
CA TYR A 110 0.14 -6.75 -16.53
C TYR A 110 1.39 -6.51 -15.69
N ASP A 111 1.75 -5.24 -15.55
CA ASP A 111 2.92 -4.81 -14.80
C ASP A 111 2.74 -4.95 -13.29
N PHE A 112 1.52 -4.79 -12.82
CA PHE A 112 1.14 -5.06 -11.44
C PHE A 112 -0.32 -5.52 -11.36
N VAL A 113 -0.63 -6.15 -10.25
CA VAL A 113 -1.98 -6.62 -9.90
C VAL A 113 -2.37 -6.14 -8.52
N PHE A 114 -3.65 -6.01 -8.29
CA PHE A 114 -4.21 -5.77 -6.97
C PHE A 114 -5.58 -6.47 -6.87
N ASN A 115 -5.86 -7.01 -5.71
CA ASN A 115 -7.07 -7.80 -5.49
C ASN A 115 -8.01 -7.15 -4.49
N GLU A 116 -9.25 -7.66 -4.42
CA GLU A 116 -10.28 -7.19 -3.50
C GLU A 116 -9.86 -7.36 -2.04
N ILE A 117 -10.38 -6.46 -1.19
CA ILE A 117 -10.17 -6.45 0.25
C ILE A 117 -11.49 -6.66 0.97
N HIS A 118 -11.50 -7.61 1.92
CA HIS A 118 -12.50 -7.64 2.98
C HIS A 118 -11.85 -7.13 4.26
N LEU A 119 -12.48 -6.15 4.92
CA LEU A 119 -12.00 -5.67 6.21
C LEU A 119 -12.44 -6.63 7.30
N ILE A 120 -11.49 -7.00 8.17
CA ILE A 120 -11.73 -7.86 9.32
C ILE A 120 -11.26 -7.17 10.61
N ASP A 121 -11.85 -7.56 11.73
CA ASP A 121 -11.41 -7.12 13.05
C ASP A 121 -10.22 -7.97 13.58
N GLN A 122 -9.79 -7.69 14.80
CA GLN A 122 -8.72 -8.42 15.48
C GLN A 122 -9.05 -9.92 15.74
N ASN A 123 -10.33 -10.30 15.68
CA ASN A 123 -10.80 -11.67 15.87
C ASN A 123 -11.07 -12.40 14.53
N SER A 124 -10.69 -11.80 13.41
CA SER A 124 -10.94 -12.28 12.04
C SER A 124 -12.43 -12.27 11.62
N GLU A 125 -13.28 -11.51 12.32
CA GLU A 125 -14.67 -11.30 11.92
C GLU A 125 -14.77 -10.22 10.84
N ILE A 126 -15.59 -10.47 9.82
CA ILE A 126 -15.74 -9.52 8.70
C ILE A 126 -16.47 -8.26 9.17
N ILE A 127 -15.83 -7.12 8.98
CA ILE A 127 -16.39 -5.78 9.23
C ILE A 127 -17.07 -5.23 7.97
N ASP A 128 -16.40 -5.37 6.82
CA ASP A 128 -16.86 -4.82 5.55
C ASP A 128 -16.35 -5.66 4.37
N GLU A 129 -17.25 -6.11 3.50
CA GLU A 129 -16.92 -6.87 2.31
C GLU A 129 -16.79 -5.98 1.07
N ASN A 130 -15.96 -6.40 0.11
CA ASN A 130 -15.75 -5.70 -1.16
C ASN A 130 -15.38 -4.23 -0.97
N TYR A 131 -14.48 -4.00 -0.02
CA TYR A 131 -14.11 -2.65 0.42
C TYR A 131 -13.38 -1.89 -0.68
N LEU A 132 -12.45 -2.53 -1.39
CA LEU A 132 -11.70 -1.88 -2.46
C LEU A 132 -12.61 -1.52 -3.64
N TYR A 133 -13.57 -2.38 -3.98
CA TYR A 133 -14.58 -2.07 -5.00
C TYR A 133 -15.37 -0.80 -4.65
N LYS A 134 -15.75 -0.64 -3.38
CA LYS A 134 -16.50 0.54 -2.91
C LYS A 134 -15.71 1.83 -3.03
N ILE A 135 -14.42 1.82 -2.70
CA ILE A 135 -13.58 3.01 -2.68
C ILE A 135 -12.89 3.32 -4.01
N CYS A 136 -12.55 2.30 -4.81
CA CYS A 136 -11.81 2.46 -6.08
C CYS A 136 -12.61 2.01 -7.31
N LEU A 137 -13.90 1.69 -7.15
CA LEU A 137 -14.84 1.30 -8.19
C LEU A 137 -14.43 0.03 -8.98
N GLY A 138 -13.57 -0.84 -8.42
CA GLY A 138 -13.16 -2.10 -9.03
C GLY A 138 -12.58 -1.98 -10.43
N LYS A 139 -11.87 -0.90 -10.74
CA LYS A 139 -11.32 -0.61 -12.07
C LYS A 139 -9.82 -0.88 -12.12
N ASN A 140 -9.34 -1.24 -13.29
CA ASN A 140 -7.90 -1.29 -13.56
C ASN A 140 -7.27 0.11 -13.37
N VAL A 141 -6.02 0.13 -12.89
CA VAL A 141 -5.27 1.38 -12.69
C VAL A 141 -4.14 1.44 -13.70
N ASN A 142 -4.19 2.41 -14.61
CA ASN A 142 -3.23 2.60 -15.70
C ASN A 142 -2.78 4.05 -15.88
N SER A 143 -3.12 4.92 -14.93
CA SER A 143 -2.73 6.33 -14.96
C SER A 143 -2.45 6.83 -13.55
N PHE A 144 -1.36 7.58 -13.38
CA PHE A 144 -1.03 8.20 -12.10
C PHE A 144 -2.11 9.18 -11.61
N TYR A 145 -2.95 9.71 -12.50
CA TYR A 145 -4.08 10.55 -12.10
C TYR A 145 -5.09 9.84 -11.22
N GLN A 146 -5.19 8.50 -11.32
CA GLN A 146 -6.11 7.70 -10.50
C GLN A 146 -5.69 7.61 -9.03
N ILE A 147 -4.40 7.87 -8.75
CA ILE A 147 -3.82 7.89 -7.40
C ILE A 147 -3.07 9.20 -7.10
N LEU A 148 -3.42 10.30 -7.80
CA LEU A 148 -2.74 11.59 -7.65
C LEU A 148 -2.95 12.20 -6.25
N ASP A 149 -4.17 12.09 -5.72
CA ASP A 149 -4.59 12.72 -4.47
C ASP A 149 -4.62 11.77 -3.27
N TYR A 150 -4.68 10.49 -3.51
CA TYR A 150 -4.82 9.44 -2.49
C TYR A 150 -4.27 8.12 -3.02
N ASN A 151 -4.11 7.13 -2.15
CA ASN A 151 -3.72 5.80 -2.55
C ASN A 151 -4.86 4.79 -2.34
N CYS A 152 -4.99 3.82 -3.23
CA CYS A 152 -5.86 2.65 -3.07
C CYS A 152 -5.10 1.33 -3.30
N LEU A 153 -3.79 1.40 -3.52
CA LEU A 153 -2.90 0.28 -3.82
C LEU A 153 -1.97 0.01 -2.62
N GLY A 154 -2.51 -0.63 -1.58
CA GLY A 154 -1.70 -1.06 -0.44
C GLY A 154 -0.84 -2.28 -0.78
N LEU A 155 0.27 -2.48 -0.07
CA LEU A 155 1.18 -3.58 -0.39
C LEU A 155 0.51 -4.95 -0.18
N THR A 156 -0.17 -5.17 0.95
CA THR A 156 -0.70 -6.49 1.32
C THR A 156 -1.63 -7.15 0.30
N HIS A 157 -2.26 -6.37 -0.58
CA HIS A 157 -3.18 -6.89 -1.61
C HIS A 157 -2.66 -6.70 -3.04
N THR A 158 -1.36 -6.48 -3.22
CA THR A 158 -0.76 -6.20 -4.52
C THR A 158 0.35 -7.18 -4.87
N GLY A 159 0.67 -7.24 -6.16
CA GLY A 159 1.83 -7.94 -6.71
C GLY A 159 2.37 -7.21 -7.93
N ILE A 160 3.65 -7.34 -8.22
CA ILE A 160 4.33 -6.64 -9.31
C ILE A 160 5.15 -7.61 -10.16
N ASN A 161 5.21 -7.33 -11.46
CA ASN A 161 6.20 -7.89 -12.36
C ASN A 161 7.51 -7.08 -12.20
N LEU A 162 8.59 -7.74 -11.81
CA LEU A 162 9.85 -7.09 -11.48
C LEU A 162 10.57 -6.48 -12.70
N GLU A 163 10.20 -6.89 -13.92
CA GLU A 163 10.72 -6.24 -15.14
C GLU A 163 10.23 -4.79 -15.28
N SER A 164 9.09 -4.45 -14.67
CA SER A 164 8.50 -3.10 -14.71
C SER A 164 9.19 -2.09 -13.79
N ILE A 165 10.10 -2.53 -12.90
CA ILE A 165 10.74 -1.67 -11.89
C ILE A 165 12.26 -1.51 -12.07
N LYS A 166 12.70 -1.33 -13.29
CA LYS A 166 14.14 -1.08 -13.57
C LYS A 166 14.60 0.22 -12.91
N ASN A 167 15.74 0.16 -12.21
CA ASN A 167 16.36 1.30 -11.49
C ASN A 167 15.45 1.93 -10.41
N PHE A 168 14.60 1.13 -9.77
CA PHE A 168 13.72 1.57 -8.71
C PHE A 168 14.48 1.82 -7.40
N TYR A 169 14.11 2.87 -6.69
CA TYR A 169 14.57 3.15 -5.33
C TYR A 169 13.43 3.67 -4.47
N ILE A 170 13.55 3.53 -3.17
CA ILE A 170 12.63 4.11 -2.19
C ILE A 170 13.38 5.21 -1.43
N PRO A 171 12.91 6.48 -1.46
CA PRO A 171 13.51 7.54 -0.66
C PRO A 171 13.37 7.23 0.84
N GLU A 172 14.45 7.45 1.62
CA GLU A 172 14.47 7.14 3.06
C GLU A 172 13.37 7.86 3.86
N ASN A 173 12.98 9.05 3.42
CA ASN A 173 11.96 9.87 4.08
C ASN A 173 10.54 9.57 3.64
N ILE A 174 10.32 8.62 2.73
CA ILE A 174 8.97 8.26 2.26
C ILE A 174 8.20 7.58 3.41
N ILE A 175 6.93 7.97 3.59
CA ILE A 175 6.07 7.41 4.64
C ILE A 175 5.13 6.37 4.03
N ALA A 176 4.45 6.72 2.93
CA ALA A 176 3.56 5.82 2.19
C ALA A 176 4.35 5.13 1.06
N VAL A 177 4.98 4.00 1.39
CA VAL A 177 5.85 3.24 0.49
C VAL A 177 5.09 2.69 -0.71
N ASP A 178 3.90 2.19 -0.45
CA ASP A 178 2.96 1.69 -1.45
C ASP A 178 2.58 2.80 -2.44
N TRP A 179 2.20 3.97 -1.97
CA TRP A 179 1.86 5.10 -2.83
C TRP A 179 3.04 5.53 -3.71
N TRP A 180 4.25 5.57 -3.14
CA TRP A 180 5.47 5.84 -3.89
C TRP A 180 5.69 4.79 -4.99
N LEU A 181 5.66 3.51 -4.65
CA LEU A 181 5.91 2.41 -5.58
C LEU A 181 4.97 2.47 -6.79
N PHE A 182 3.67 2.51 -6.54
CA PHE A 182 2.68 2.51 -7.63
C PHE A 182 2.65 3.81 -8.41
N THR A 183 2.95 4.96 -7.79
CA THR A 183 3.12 6.21 -8.53
C THR A 183 4.28 6.12 -9.52
N ILE A 184 5.44 5.61 -9.10
CA ILE A 184 6.59 5.45 -10.00
C ILE A 184 6.28 4.47 -11.14
N LEU A 185 5.63 3.34 -10.85
CA LEU A 185 5.20 2.39 -11.88
C LEU A 185 4.30 3.07 -12.92
N LEU A 186 3.28 3.80 -12.49
CA LEU A 186 2.33 4.48 -13.37
C LEU A 186 2.97 5.64 -14.16
N LEU A 187 3.92 6.36 -13.57
CA LEU A 187 4.69 7.40 -14.27
C LEU A 187 5.57 6.81 -15.37
N ASN A 188 5.97 5.56 -15.25
CA ASN A 188 6.71 4.80 -16.27
C ASN A 188 5.79 4.03 -17.24
N GLY A 189 4.48 4.27 -17.21
CA GLY A 189 3.51 3.70 -18.15
C GLY A 189 3.01 2.30 -17.79
N ALA A 190 3.21 1.85 -16.54
CA ALA A 190 2.74 0.55 -16.10
C ALA A 190 1.21 0.45 -16.10
N ASN A 191 0.71 -0.77 -16.34
CA ASN A 191 -0.70 -1.11 -16.34
C ASN A 191 -1.02 -2.08 -15.20
N GLY A 192 -1.95 -1.68 -14.32
CA GLY A 192 -2.41 -2.49 -13.21
C GLY A 192 -3.75 -3.17 -13.46
N LYS A 193 -3.84 -4.43 -13.06
CA LYS A 193 -5.05 -5.26 -13.18
C LYS A 193 -5.73 -5.44 -11.83
N TYR A 194 -6.99 -5.09 -11.73
CA TYR A 194 -7.85 -5.46 -10.62
C TYR A 194 -8.32 -6.91 -10.75
N ILE A 195 -8.18 -7.70 -9.67
CA ILE A 195 -8.62 -9.09 -9.56
C ILE A 195 -9.76 -9.16 -8.55
N ASP A 196 -10.99 -9.23 -9.03
CA ASP A 196 -12.21 -9.16 -8.22
C ASP A 196 -12.53 -10.45 -7.45
N ASN A 197 -12.01 -11.59 -7.91
CA ASN A 197 -12.26 -12.91 -7.34
C ASN A 197 -11.09 -13.48 -6.50
N ALA A 198 -10.10 -12.65 -6.19
CA ALA A 198 -9.09 -12.91 -5.18
C ALA A 198 -9.27 -11.93 -4.02
N ILE A 199 -9.14 -12.39 -2.79
CA ILE A 199 -9.46 -11.61 -1.59
C ILE A 199 -8.26 -11.58 -0.64
N THR A 200 -7.95 -10.38 -0.16
CA THR A 200 -7.13 -10.16 1.03
C THR A 200 -8.06 -9.80 2.19
N TYR A 201 -8.03 -10.57 3.26
CA TYR A 201 -8.70 -10.25 4.50
C TYR A 201 -7.81 -9.31 5.30
N TYR A 202 -8.09 -8.01 5.16
CA TYR A 202 -7.26 -6.92 5.67
C TYR A 202 -7.66 -6.56 7.09
N ARG A 203 -6.75 -6.85 8.03
CA ARG A 203 -7.04 -6.69 9.46
C ARG A 203 -6.99 -5.23 9.90
N GLN A 204 -8.00 -4.86 10.67
CA GLN A 204 -8.11 -3.55 11.28
C GLN A 204 -7.81 -3.64 12.76
N THR A 205 -6.75 -2.92 13.18
CA THR A 205 -6.37 -2.74 14.57
C THR A 205 -6.29 -1.24 14.89
N ASP A 206 -6.25 -0.89 16.17
CA ASP A 206 -6.08 0.50 16.58
C ASP A 206 -4.72 1.08 16.17
N GLU A 207 -3.74 0.22 15.91
CA GLU A 207 -2.36 0.57 15.54
C GLU A 207 -2.19 0.83 14.04
N ASN A 208 -3.16 0.45 13.20
CA ASN A 208 -3.04 0.66 11.76
C ASN A 208 -2.97 2.16 11.44
N LEU A 209 -1.90 2.56 10.76
CA LEU A 209 -1.72 3.94 10.28
C LEU A 209 -2.79 4.31 9.24
N VAL A 210 -3.19 3.34 8.44
CA VAL A 210 -4.15 3.45 7.34
C VAL A 210 -5.08 2.23 7.39
N GLY A 211 -6.26 2.37 6.87
CA GLY A 211 -7.23 1.27 6.87
C GLY A 211 -8.63 1.81 6.70
N MET A 212 -9.54 1.41 7.57
CA MET A 212 -10.90 1.91 7.56
C MET A 212 -10.95 3.44 7.61
N LYS A 213 -11.98 3.97 7.03
CA LYS A 213 -12.47 5.32 7.22
C LYS A 213 -12.48 5.67 8.70
N LYS A 214 -11.59 6.56 9.12
CA LYS A 214 -11.45 6.99 10.51
C LYS A 214 -11.80 8.46 10.62
N ILE A 215 -12.48 8.83 11.71
CA ILE A 215 -12.75 10.23 12.04
C ILE A 215 -11.45 11.03 12.01
N LEU A 216 -11.46 12.14 11.29
CA LEU A 216 -10.34 13.05 11.22
C LEU A 216 -10.19 13.77 12.55
N ASN A 217 -9.01 13.71 13.14
CA ASN A 217 -8.59 14.48 14.30
C ASN A 217 -7.30 15.24 13.98
N GLU A 218 -6.83 16.08 14.87
CA GLU A 218 -5.62 16.87 14.63
C GLU A 218 -4.38 16.05 14.32
N ASN A 219 -4.18 14.92 15.00
CA ASN A 219 -3.01 14.06 14.80
C ASN A 219 -3.05 13.41 13.42
N ARG A 220 -4.22 12.88 13.03
CA ARG A 220 -4.44 12.30 11.70
C ARG A 220 -4.27 13.35 10.60
N LEU A 221 -4.82 14.56 10.80
CA LEU A 221 -4.65 15.68 9.88
C LEU A 221 -3.18 16.06 9.71
N LYS A 222 -2.43 16.22 10.79
CA LYS A 222 -0.98 16.50 10.75
C LYS A 222 -0.20 15.39 10.04
N THR A 223 -0.53 14.14 10.33
CA THR A 223 0.10 12.97 9.69
C THR A 223 -0.20 12.95 8.19
N GLY A 224 -1.47 13.11 7.79
CA GLY A 224 -1.84 13.09 6.38
C GLY A 224 -1.22 14.23 5.56
N ILE A 225 -1.15 15.43 6.12
CA ILE A 225 -0.42 16.55 5.50
C ILE A 225 1.06 16.20 5.30
N ARG A 226 1.71 15.61 6.32
CA ARG A 226 3.11 15.19 6.22
C ARG A 226 3.30 14.11 5.16
N VAL A 227 2.41 13.11 5.11
CA VAL A 227 2.44 12.05 4.09
C VAL A 227 2.35 12.65 2.69
N LYS A 228 1.33 13.49 2.42
CA LYS A 228 1.15 14.13 1.11
C LYS A 228 2.33 15.03 0.74
N GLN A 229 2.81 15.87 1.66
CA GLN A 229 3.97 16.72 1.39
C GLN A 229 5.21 15.89 1.00
N THR A 230 5.53 14.88 1.82
CA THR A 230 6.72 14.04 1.58
C THR A 230 6.59 13.29 0.24
N HIS A 231 5.39 12.78 -0.06
CA HIS A 231 5.11 12.11 -1.32
C HIS A 231 5.31 13.08 -2.51
N TYR A 232 4.64 14.23 -2.52
CA TYR A 232 4.72 15.20 -3.61
C TYR A 232 6.13 15.74 -3.80
N ASP A 233 6.86 16.04 -2.72
CA ASP A 233 8.23 16.52 -2.78
C ASP A 233 9.17 15.52 -3.48
N ASN A 234 9.03 14.24 -3.17
CA ASN A 234 9.85 13.20 -3.79
C ASN A 234 9.43 12.93 -5.25
N ILE A 235 8.12 12.91 -5.55
CA ILE A 235 7.65 12.75 -6.94
C ILE A 235 8.08 13.93 -7.82
N ILE A 236 8.02 15.16 -7.34
CA ILE A 236 8.51 16.34 -8.06
C ILE A 236 10.00 16.20 -8.41
N LYS A 237 10.82 15.74 -7.46
CA LYS A 237 12.25 15.47 -7.71
C LYS A 237 12.41 14.39 -8.78
N TYR A 238 11.67 13.29 -8.68
CA TYR A 238 11.69 12.21 -9.66
C TYR A 238 11.28 12.70 -11.05
N CYS A 239 10.19 13.47 -11.17
CA CYS A 239 9.70 14.03 -12.42
C CYS A 239 10.74 14.96 -13.09
N ASN A 240 11.39 15.82 -12.29
CA ASN A 240 12.46 16.69 -12.80
C ASN A 240 13.66 15.87 -13.34
N GLN A 241 14.07 14.83 -12.64
CA GLN A 241 15.20 13.97 -13.04
C GLN A 241 14.90 13.17 -14.32
N ASN A 242 13.61 12.89 -14.59
CA ASN A 242 13.17 12.06 -15.70
C ASN A 242 12.43 12.85 -16.81
N ASN A 243 12.42 14.19 -16.74
CA ASN A 243 11.77 15.08 -17.71
C ASN A 243 10.26 14.81 -17.92
N LEU A 244 9.53 14.52 -16.85
CA LEU A 244 8.10 14.20 -16.86
C LEU A 244 7.26 15.47 -16.61
N GLU A 245 7.23 16.41 -17.55
CA GLU A 245 6.64 17.76 -17.38
C GLU A 245 5.17 17.74 -16.97
N ILE A 246 4.34 16.88 -17.57
CA ILE A 246 2.90 16.81 -17.26
C ILE A 246 2.68 16.37 -15.81
N ALA A 247 3.38 15.35 -15.37
CA ALA A 247 3.30 14.86 -13.99
C ALA A 247 3.89 15.89 -13.03
N LEU A 248 5.04 16.49 -13.36
CA LEU A 248 5.67 17.55 -12.59
C LEU A 248 4.68 18.69 -12.29
N ASN A 249 3.99 19.22 -13.30
CA ASN A 249 3.02 20.29 -13.13
C ASN A 249 1.83 19.84 -12.25
N SER A 250 1.34 18.62 -12.44
CA SER A 250 0.24 18.08 -11.66
C SER A 250 0.59 17.95 -10.18
N TYR A 251 1.75 17.38 -9.86
CA TYR A 251 2.20 17.23 -8.48
C TYR A 251 2.62 18.55 -7.82
N ALA A 252 3.15 19.52 -8.59
CA ALA A 252 3.45 20.86 -8.09
C ALA A 252 2.17 21.57 -7.62
N LEU A 253 1.09 21.52 -8.44
CA LEU A 253 -0.21 22.08 -8.03
C LEU A 253 -0.77 21.44 -6.76
N LYS A 254 -0.64 20.11 -6.62
CA LYS A 254 -1.09 19.40 -5.40
C LYS A 254 -0.26 19.80 -4.18
N LYS A 255 1.05 19.91 -4.34
CA LYS A 255 1.94 20.40 -3.27
C LYS A 255 1.55 21.78 -2.81
N ASP A 256 1.35 22.72 -3.74
CA ASP A 256 0.97 24.11 -3.43
C ASP A 256 -0.35 24.15 -2.64
N GLY A 257 -1.35 23.38 -3.06
CA GLY A 257 -2.62 23.28 -2.35
C GLY A 257 -2.49 22.75 -0.91
N ILE A 258 -1.60 21.77 -0.68
CA ILE A 258 -1.31 21.27 0.69
C ILE A 258 -0.51 22.30 1.51
N LEU A 259 0.37 23.07 0.90
CA LEU A 259 1.08 24.16 1.59
C LEU A 259 0.13 25.29 2.00
N GLU A 260 -0.80 25.68 1.13
CA GLU A 260 -1.86 26.64 1.45
C GLU A 260 -2.74 26.14 2.61
N LEU A 261 -3.18 24.89 2.57
CA LEU A 261 -3.92 24.26 3.67
C LEU A 261 -3.13 24.35 4.99
N LYS A 262 -1.86 23.96 4.98
CA LYS A 262 -0.99 23.99 6.16
C LYS A 262 -0.84 25.40 6.74
N LEU A 263 -0.84 26.42 5.90
CA LEU A 263 -0.81 27.81 6.35
C LEU A 263 -2.14 28.22 6.99
N ALA A 264 -3.26 27.85 6.38
CA ALA A 264 -4.60 28.18 6.91
C ALA A 264 -4.88 27.47 8.25
N LEU A 265 -4.38 26.26 8.44
CA LEU A 265 -4.53 25.47 9.68
C LEU A 265 -3.76 26.04 10.89
N LYS A 266 -2.99 27.14 10.73
CA LYS A 266 -2.42 27.88 11.87
C LYS A 266 -3.48 28.64 12.64
N ASP A 267 -4.58 28.98 12.00
CA ASP A 267 -5.79 29.50 12.63
C ASP A 267 -6.56 28.32 13.24
N LEU A 268 -6.70 28.32 14.56
CA LEU A 268 -7.35 27.23 15.32
C LEU A 268 -8.85 27.12 15.02
N ASP A 269 -9.54 28.24 14.79
CA ASP A 269 -10.96 28.24 14.45
C ASP A 269 -11.16 27.65 13.06
N PHE A 270 -10.29 28.01 12.11
CA PHE A 270 -10.29 27.39 10.80
C PHE A 270 -9.96 25.89 10.88
N GLN A 271 -8.96 25.48 11.66
CA GLN A 271 -8.60 24.07 11.83
C GLN A 271 -9.79 23.25 12.35
N LYS A 272 -10.48 23.73 13.37
CA LYS A 272 -11.67 23.08 13.92
C LYS A 272 -12.76 22.95 12.85
N ARG A 273 -13.08 24.06 12.17
CA ARG A 273 -14.07 24.07 11.08
C ARG A 273 -13.69 23.10 9.94
N TYR A 274 -12.42 23.05 9.58
CA TYR A 274 -11.91 22.12 8.56
C TYR A 274 -12.22 20.67 8.96
N ILE A 275 -11.84 20.26 10.17
CA ILE A 275 -12.06 18.92 10.71
C ILE A 275 -13.56 18.57 10.77
N ASP A 276 -14.40 19.49 11.28
CA ASP A 276 -15.83 19.29 11.39
C ASP A 276 -16.49 19.06 10.02
N ILE A 277 -16.13 19.85 9.01
CA ILE A 277 -16.66 19.70 7.66
C ILE A 277 -16.22 18.39 7.02
N ILE A 278 -14.93 18.01 7.14
CA ILE A 278 -14.46 16.72 6.63
C ILE A 278 -15.22 15.57 7.28
N ASN A 279 -15.36 15.57 8.61
CA ASN A 279 -16.06 14.51 9.33
C ASN A 279 -17.55 14.41 8.97
N SER A 280 -18.20 15.55 8.71
CA SER A 280 -19.61 15.58 8.29
C SER A 280 -19.83 15.02 6.88
N ASN A 281 -18.79 15.00 6.05
CA ASN A 281 -18.84 14.50 4.67
C ASN A 281 -17.95 13.29 4.43
N LEU A 282 -17.52 12.61 5.49
CA LEU A 282 -16.49 11.56 5.39
C LEU A 282 -16.94 10.38 4.52
N ASP A 283 -18.23 10.09 4.47
CA ASP A 283 -18.80 9.01 3.66
C ASP A 283 -18.62 9.26 2.16
N ASP A 284 -18.76 10.50 1.74
CA ASP A 284 -18.61 10.90 0.33
C ASP A 284 -17.14 11.15 -0.05
N LEU A 285 -16.31 11.53 0.93
CA LEU A 285 -14.92 11.92 0.71
C LEU A 285 -13.95 10.75 0.70
N TYR A 286 -14.27 9.67 1.44
CA TYR A 286 -13.32 8.59 1.60
C TYR A 286 -13.36 7.61 0.42
N CYS A 287 -12.37 7.72 -0.45
CA CYS A 287 -12.17 6.88 -1.63
C CYS A 287 -10.77 6.26 -1.71
N GLY A 288 -10.09 6.17 -0.58
CA GLY A 288 -8.74 5.61 -0.46
C GLY A 288 -7.95 6.25 0.67
N TRP A 289 -6.76 5.76 0.92
CA TRP A 289 -5.92 6.26 2.02
C TRP A 289 -5.50 7.70 1.77
N TRP A 290 -5.73 8.56 2.74
CA TRP A 290 -5.45 10.01 2.75
C TRP A 290 -6.37 10.85 1.82
N SER A 291 -7.44 10.27 1.28
CA SER A 291 -8.40 11.01 0.44
C SER A 291 -9.14 12.10 1.20
N GLU A 292 -9.34 11.91 2.51
CA GLU A 292 -10.00 12.88 3.42
C GLU A 292 -9.16 14.15 3.67
N ILE A 293 -7.87 14.15 3.30
CA ILE A 293 -7.03 15.35 3.41
C ILE A 293 -7.13 16.16 2.12
N LEU A 294 -8.08 17.07 2.09
CA LEU A 294 -8.36 17.93 0.94
C LEU A 294 -7.49 19.19 0.94
N ASP A 295 -7.08 19.66 -0.25
CA ASP A 295 -6.59 21.02 -0.41
C ASP A 295 -7.70 22.06 -0.18
N LEU A 296 -7.33 23.35 0.03
CA LEU A 296 -8.30 24.40 0.34
C LEU A 296 -9.35 24.60 -0.76
N LYS A 297 -8.96 24.45 -2.02
CA LYS A 297 -9.85 24.65 -3.15
C LYS A 297 -10.94 23.58 -3.14
N THR A 298 -10.55 22.33 -3.00
CA THR A 298 -11.47 21.19 -2.93
C THR A 298 -12.34 21.28 -1.65
N TRP A 299 -11.73 21.57 -0.49
CA TRP A 299 -12.45 21.71 0.77
C TRP A 299 -13.60 22.75 0.71
N ARG A 300 -13.36 23.90 0.04
CA ARG A 300 -14.38 24.96 -0.10
C ARG A 300 -15.65 24.48 -0.81
N THR A 301 -15.58 23.46 -1.64
CA THR A 301 -16.77 22.90 -2.31
C THR A 301 -17.70 22.17 -1.36
N TYR A 302 -17.18 21.72 -0.20
CA TYR A 302 -17.97 21.07 0.88
C TYR A 302 -18.31 22.05 2.02
N ALA A 303 -17.66 23.21 2.07
CA ALA A 303 -17.85 24.19 3.14
C ALA A 303 -18.97 25.21 2.83
N ASN A 304 -19.46 25.23 1.62
CA ASN A 304 -20.56 26.09 1.13
C ASN A 304 -21.85 25.28 1.03
#